data_07a5f8a7d06057e98a2b14b76404f827
#
_entry.id   07a5f8a7d06057e98a2b14b76404f827
#
_cell.length_a   1.000
_cell.length_b   1.000
_cell.length_c   1.000
_cell.angle_alpha   90.00
_cell.angle_beta   90.00
_cell.angle_gamma   90.00
#
_symmetry.space_group_name_H-M   'P 1'
#
loop_
_entity.id
_entity.type
_entity.pdbx_description
1 polymer ?
#
loop_
_entity_poly.entity_id
_entity_poly.type
_entity_poly.pdbx_seq_one_letter_code
_entity_poly.pdbx_strand_id
1 'polypeptide(L)'
;FQKNTAMPEMLNGPDYIYWYNKASELDGNGPYYGADIQTKVANNYDPEGKYGNTNWTKEVFKDYGFTHQHNISASGGNKNIRFFTSIGMLDQSGIIENVNYDRYNVRSNVEGNITKDLTFELNISGFYEEKNWPGISTSAQAEQNPIQQAVYSAPIIPIYYQGEYTAWIGSGSSTTQSPLATLRNSGFQKNQRHEFDGTMKISYAFPWVKGLKASLGLVYDTSYSEDNGFLVGYNVNAYSA
;
A
#
# COMPACT_ATOMS: atom_id res chain seq x y z
N PHE A 1 1.92 10.33 -10.36
CA PHE A 1 0.78 9.41 -10.17
C PHE A 1 1.18 7.98 -10.50
N GLN A 2 0.56 7.02 -9.83
CA GLN A 2 0.67 5.60 -10.13
C GLN A 2 -0.51 5.18 -10.99
N LYS A 3 -0.27 4.30 -11.95
CA LYS A 3 -1.32 3.68 -12.76
C LYS A 3 -0.99 2.19 -12.92
N ASN A 4 -2.01 1.37 -12.85
CA ASN A 4 -1.83 -0.03 -13.21
C ASN A 4 -1.58 -0.15 -14.71
N THR A 5 -0.46 -0.75 -15.09
CA THR A 5 -0.02 -0.85 -16.49
C THR A 5 -0.37 -2.19 -17.13
N ALA A 6 -0.70 -3.20 -16.31
CA ALA A 6 -1.03 -4.54 -16.78
C ALA A 6 -2.02 -5.20 -15.81
N MET A 7 -3.31 -5.09 -16.12
CA MET A 7 -4.35 -5.89 -15.47
C MET A 7 -4.72 -7.04 -16.37
N PRO A 8 -4.92 -8.25 -15.82
CA PRO A 8 -5.50 -9.34 -16.60
C PRO A 8 -6.90 -8.93 -17.06
N GLU A 9 -7.23 -9.27 -18.29
CA GLU A 9 -8.60 -9.15 -18.81
C GLU A 9 -9.47 -10.22 -18.15
N MET A 10 -10.39 -9.79 -17.31
CA MET A 10 -11.28 -10.70 -16.59
C MET A 10 -12.52 -11.00 -17.43
N LEU A 11 -12.99 -12.24 -17.37
CA LEU A 11 -14.27 -12.61 -17.98
C LEU A 11 -15.40 -11.77 -17.38
N ASN A 12 -16.33 -11.34 -18.21
CA ASN A 12 -17.61 -10.81 -17.74
C ASN A 12 -18.54 -11.97 -17.32
N GLY A 13 -19.67 -11.65 -16.71
CA GLY A 13 -20.61 -12.66 -16.23
C GLY A 13 -21.13 -13.61 -17.31
N PRO A 14 -21.60 -13.12 -18.49
CA PRO A 14 -22.02 -13.98 -19.60
C PRO A 14 -20.93 -14.93 -20.10
N ASP A 15 -19.72 -14.44 -20.31
CA ASP A 15 -18.61 -15.27 -20.79
C ASP A 15 -18.17 -16.30 -19.73
N TYR A 16 -18.19 -15.89 -18.44
CA TYR A 16 -17.93 -16.81 -17.34
C TYR A 16 -18.93 -17.98 -17.34
N ILE A 17 -20.23 -17.70 -17.45
CA ILE A 17 -21.29 -18.73 -17.52
C ILE A 17 -21.11 -19.62 -18.74
N TYR A 18 -20.82 -19.04 -19.90
CA TYR A 18 -20.58 -19.79 -21.14
C TYR A 18 -19.46 -20.81 -20.97
N TRP A 19 -18.31 -20.37 -20.49
CA TRP A 19 -17.15 -21.24 -20.32
C TRP A 19 -17.36 -22.28 -19.22
N TYR A 20 -18.04 -21.90 -18.12
CA TYR A 20 -18.36 -22.81 -17.03
C TYR A 20 -19.30 -23.94 -17.49
N ASN A 21 -20.36 -23.59 -18.22
CA ASN A 21 -21.28 -24.55 -18.79
C ASN A 21 -20.57 -25.45 -19.81
N LYS A 22 -19.67 -24.87 -20.60
CA LYS A 22 -18.88 -25.64 -21.57
C LYS A 22 -17.96 -26.66 -20.92
N ALA A 23 -17.33 -26.31 -19.81
CA ALA A 23 -16.52 -27.23 -19.02
C ALA A 23 -17.39 -28.34 -18.44
N SER A 24 -18.55 -28.02 -17.88
CA SER A 24 -19.51 -29.01 -17.34
C SER A 24 -19.98 -30.03 -18.41
N GLU A 25 -20.26 -29.54 -19.62
CA GLU A 25 -20.62 -30.39 -20.76
C GLU A 25 -19.48 -31.35 -21.17
N LEU A 26 -18.24 -30.86 -21.19
CA LEU A 26 -17.06 -31.67 -21.50
C LEU A 26 -16.80 -32.77 -20.46
N ASP A 27 -17.19 -32.52 -19.21
CA ASP A 27 -17.17 -33.51 -18.14
C ASP A 27 -18.35 -34.52 -18.20
N GLY A 28 -19.19 -34.42 -19.23
CA GLY A 28 -20.35 -35.28 -19.43
C GLY A 28 -21.60 -34.91 -18.63
N ASN A 29 -21.62 -33.73 -18.05
CA ASN A 29 -22.77 -33.19 -17.33
C ASN A 29 -23.60 -32.25 -18.22
N GLY A 30 -24.80 -31.88 -17.76
CA GLY A 30 -25.57 -30.80 -18.36
C GLY A 30 -24.99 -29.41 -18.03
N PRO A 31 -25.57 -28.31 -18.58
CA PRO A 31 -25.17 -26.96 -18.25
C PRO A 31 -25.37 -26.72 -16.74
N TYR A 32 -24.33 -26.21 -16.09
CA TYR A 32 -24.37 -25.91 -14.66
C TYR A 32 -25.29 -24.72 -14.35
N TYR A 33 -25.18 -23.64 -15.14
CA TYR A 33 -26.03 -22.47 -15.03
C TYR A 33 -27.18 -22.55 -16.04
N GLY A 34 -28.42 -22.55 -15.54
CA GLY A 34 -29.63 -22.62 -16.36
C GLY A 34 -29.86 -21.34 -17.18
N ALA A 35 -30.78 -21.38 -18.13
CA ALA A 35 -31.08 -20.30 -19.05
C ALA A 35 -31.63 -19.04 -18.36
N ASP A 36 -32.32 -19.20 -17.23
CA ASP A 36 -32.81 -18.10 -16.40
C ASP A 36 -31.67 -17.30 -15.77
N ILE A 37 -30.64 -17.98 -15.22
CA ILE A 37 -29.47 -17.36 -14.65
C ILE A 37 -28.65 -16.65 -15.74
N GLN A 38 -28.49 -17.31 -16.90
CA GLN A 38 -27.83 -16.69 -18.05
C GLN A 38 -28.51 -15.36 -18.44
N THR A 39 -29.84 -15.34 -18.48
CA THR A 39 -30.62 -14.14 -18.82
C THR A 39 -30.47 -13.03 -17.76
N LYS A 40 -30.53 -13.39 -16.47
CA LYS A 40 -30.33 -12.43 -15.36
C LYS A 40 -28.96 -11.78 -15.42
N VAL A 41 -27.90 -12.57 -15.61
CA VAL A 41 -26.52 -12.07 -15.68
C VAL A 41 -26.28 -11.26 -16.95
N ALA A 42 -26.78 -11.70 -18.11
CA ALA A 42 -26.65 -10.96 -19.36
C ALA A 42 -27.31 -9.57 -19.31
N ASN A 43 -28.45 -9.48 -18.65
CA ASN A 43 -29.16 -8.21 -18.46
C ASN A 43 -28.62 -7.40 -17.27
N ASN A 44 -27.68 -7.92 -16.50
CA ASN A 44 -27.20 -7.37 -15.23
C ASN A 44 -28.37 -7.01 -14.29
N TYR A 45 -29.37 -7.85 -14.27
CA TYR A 45 -30.60 -7.66 -13.51
C TYR A 45 -31.16 -8.98 -13.00
N ASP A 46 -31.25 -9.08 -11.69
CA ASP A 46 -31.93 -10.16 -10.99
C ASP A 46 -32.91 -9.56 -9.96
N PRO A 47 -34.23 -9.83 -10.05
CA PRO A 47 -35.19 -9.33 -9.08
C PRO A 47 -34.90 -9.75 -7.63
N GLU A 48 -34.25 -10.89 -7.44
CA GLU A 48 -33.86 -11.36 -6.12
C GLU A 48 -32.50 -10.82 -5.66
N GLY A 49 -31.75 -10.16 -6.55
CA GLY A 49 -30.44 -9.56 -6.27
C GLY A 49 -29.32 -10.58 -6.05
N LYS A 50 -29.52 -11.87 -6.42
CA LYS A 50 -28.55 -12.93 -6.21
C LYS A 50 -27.46 -12.97 -7.26
N TYR A 51 -27.76 -12.51 -8.48
CA TYR A 51 -26.86 -12.57 -9.62
C TYR A 51 -26.57 -11.16 -10.15
N GLY A 52 -25.36 -10.95 -10.61
CA GLY A 52 -24.88 -9.69 -11.18
C GLY A 52 -23.89 -9.92 -12.32
N ASN A 53 -23.27 -8.83 -12.74
CA ASN A 53 -22.19 -8.84 -13.71
C ASN A 53 -21.09 -7.87 -13.21
N THR A 54 -20.36 -8.31 -12.20
CA THR A 54 -19.41 -7.49 -11.45
C THR A 54 -18.01 -7.63 -12.02
N ASN A 55 -17.38 -6.53 -12.37
CA ASN A 55 -15.95 -6.51 -12.66
C ASN A 55 -15.17 -6.21 -11.37
N TRP A 56 -14.85 -7.24 -10.61
CA TRP A 56 -14.21 -7.11 -9.30
C TRP A 56 -12.87 -6.36 -9.33
N THR A 57 -12.11 -6.49 -10.41
CA THR A 57 -10.85 -5.75 -10.52
C THR A 57 -11.09 -4.24 -10.68
N LYS A 58 -12.13 -3.82 -11.40
CA LYS A 58 -12.50 -2.39 -11.48
C LYS A 58 -13.08 -1.84 -10.18
N GLU A 59 -13.73 -2.68 -9.39
CA GLU A 59 -14.29 -2.27 -8.10
C GLU A 59 -13.21 -2.09 -7.03
N VAL A 60 -12.15 -2.90 -7.07
CA VAL A 60 -11.07 -2.90 -6.08
C VAL A 60 -9.97 -1.90 -6.43
N PHE A 61 -9.63 -1.79 -7.72
CA PHE A 61 -8.55 -0.93 -8.16
C PHE A 61 -9.06 0.42 -8.66
N LYS A 62 -8.45 1.49 -8.16
CA LYS A 62 -8.62 2.84 -8.71
C LYS A 62 -7.81 2.97 -10.01
N ASP A 63 -8.28 3.82 -10.90
CA ASP A 63 -7.55 4.11 -12.13
C ASP A 63 -6.18 4.73 -11.87
N TYR A 64 -6.07 5.54 -10.81
CA TYR A 64 -4.86 6.27 -10.45
C TYR A 64 -4.66 6.34 -8.93
N GLY A 65 -3.41 6.21 -8.51
CA GLY A 65 -2.92 6.64 -7.21
C GLY A 65 -2.13 7.95 -7.38
N PHE A 66 -2.39 8.92 -6.52
CA PHE A 66 -1.71 10.21 -6.57
C PHE A 66 -0.46 10.20 -5.70
N THR A 67 0.57 10.92 -6.17
CA THR A 67 1.79 11.15 -5.41
C THR A 67 2.06 12.65 -5.41
N HIS A 68 2.21 13.22 -4.24
CA HIS A 68 2.63 14.59 -4.03
C HIS A 68 4.01 14.58 -3.36
N GLN A 69 4.95 15.33 -3.93
CA GLN A 69 6.28 15.46 -3.36
C GLN A 69 6.69 16.93 -3.34
N HIS A 70 7.09 17.39 -2.18
CA HIS A 70 7.57 18.75 -1.97
C HIS A 70 8.91 18.70 -1.28
N ASN A 71 9.86 19.49 -1.79
CA ASN A 71 11.17 19.64 -1.18
C ASN A 71 11.53 21.12 -1.13
N ILE A 72 11.97 21.57 0.03
CA ILE A 72 12.47 22.92 0.24
C ILE A 72 13.88 22.79 0.78
N SER A 73 14.82 23.55 0.23
CA SER A 73 16.18 23.58 0.72
C SER A 73 16.70 25.02 0.79
N ALA A 74 17.59 25.23 1.75
CA ALA A 74 18.33 26.47 1.90
C ALA A 74 19.81 26.13 2.08
N SER A 75 20.66 26.89 1.42
CA SER A 75 22.10 26.79 1.62
C SER A 75 22.71 28.19 1.67
N GLY A 76 23.76 28.33 2.42
CA GLY A 76 24.44 29.62 2.55
C GLY A 76 25.71 29.48 3.34
N GLY A 77 26.37 30.62 3.52
CA GLY A 77 27.56 30.66 4.34
C GLY A 77 28.49 31.78 3.95
N ASN A 78 29.63 31.78 4.61
CA ASN A 78 30.75 32.66 4.35
C ASN A 78 32.07 31.86 4.49
N LYS A 79 33.20 32.51 4.52
CA LYS A 79 34.53 31.87 4.67
C LYS A 79 34.69 31.07 5.99
N ASN A 80 33.86 31.34 7.00
CA ASN A 80 33.99 30.71 8.31
C ASN A 80 32.94 29.65 8.59
N ILE A 81 31.75 29.71 7.96
CA ILE A 81 30.67 28.77 8.18
C ILE A 81 29.91 28.56 6.88
N ARG A 82 29.52 27.32 6.62
CA ARG A 82 28.65 26.91 5.53
C ARG A 82 27.56 25.99 6.06
N PHE A 83 26.39 26.12 5.49
CA PHE A 83 25.27 25.24 5.84
C PHE A 83 24.44 24.87 4.63
N PHE A 84 23.84 23.71 4.72
CA PHE A 84 22.76 23.24 3.85
C PHE A 84 21.69 22.61 4.72
N THR A 85 20.44 23.00 4.53
CA THR A 85 19.29 22.39 5.20
C THR A 85 18.20 22.11 4.18
N SER A 86 17.55 20.95 4.28
CA SER A 86 16.43 20.59 3.44
C SER A 86 15.34 19.88 4.25
N ILE A 87 14.11 20.12 3.84
CA ILE A 87 12.91 19.46 4.36
C ILE A 87 12.17 18.90 3.14
N GLY A 88 11.76 17.63 3.22
CA GLY A 88 11.00 16.98 2.19
C GLY A 88 9.73 16.35 2.75
N MET A 89 8.70 16.32 1.93
CA MET A 89 7.43 15.66 2.18
C MET A 89 7.07 14.83 0.94
N LEU A 90 6.62 13.62 1.18
CA LEU A 90 6.04 12.73 0.18
C LEU A 90 4.71 12.22 0.74
N ASP A 91 3.64 12.39 -0.03
CA ASP A 91 2.31 11.84 0.22
C ASP A 91 1.93 11.02 -1.00
N GLN A 92 1.59 9.76 -0.80
CA GLN A 92 1.28 8.81 -1.86
C GLN A 92 0.06 7.98 -1.50
N SER A 93 -1.01 8.13 -2.27
CA SER A 93 -2.15 7.23 -2.22
C SER A 93 -1.92 6.02 -3.13
N GLY A 94 -2.27 4.82 -2.64
CA GLY A 94 -2.27 3.60 -3.42
C GLY A 94 -3.41 3.57 -4.46
N ILE A 95 -3.26 2.66 -5.42
CA ILE A 95 -4.31 2.34 -6.40
C ILE A 95 -5.42 1.46 -5.82
N ILE A 96 -5.35 1.14 -4.53
CA ILE A 96 -6.35 0.41 -3.75
C ILE A 96 -6.81 1.31 -2.62
N GLU A 97 -8.08 1.21 -2.23
CA GLU A 97 -8.61 1.98 -1.10
C GLU A 97 -7.86 1.66 0.20
N ASN A 98 -7.75 2.67 1.08
CA ASN A 98 -7.13 2.55 2.41
C ASN A 98 -5.65 2.12 2.39
N VAL A 99 -4.96 2.30 1.27
CA VAL A 99 -3.52 2.10 1.14
C VAL A 99 -2.86 3.44 0.89
N ASN A 100 -2.07 3.92 1.86
CA ASN A 100 -1.39 5.21 1.80
C ASN A 100 0.03 5.09 2.34
N TYR A 101 0.88 5.99 1.87
CA TYR A 101 2.25 6.14 2.34
C TYR A 101 2.61 7.62 2.47
N ASP A 102 2.99 8.01 3.66
CA ASP A 102 3.46 9.36 3.98
C ASP A 102 4.90 9.31 4.45
N ARG A 103 5.73 10.27 4.01
CA ARG A 103 7.09 10.41 4.47
C ARG A 103 7.50 11.87 4.60
N TYR A 104 8.08 12.19 5.74
CA TYR A 104 8.69 13.48 6.03
C TYR A 104 10.17 13.26 6.32
N ASN A 105 11.02 14.04 5.71
CA ASN A 105 12.45 13.95 5.92
C ASN A 105 13.07 15.32 6.16
N VAL A 106 14.08 15.33 6.98
CA VAL A 106 14.88 16.52 7.27
C VAL A 106 16.36 16.17 7.13
N ARG A 107 17.13 17.11 6.61
CA ARG A 107 18.58 17.02 6.55
C ARG A 107 19.19 18.38 6.82
N SER A 108 20.23 18.40 7.65
CA SER A 108 21.01 19.62 7.91
C SER A 108 22.49 19.25 7.98
N ASN A 109 23.31 19.94 7.20
CA ASN A 109 24.76 19.84 7.21
C ASN A 109 25.31 21.23 7.53
N VAL A 110 26.13 21.30 8.54
CA VAL A 110 26.80 22.54 8.95
C VAL A 110 28.28 22.27 9.14
N GLU A 111 29.10 23.06 8.53
CA GLU A 111 30.56 23.01 8.73
C GLU A 111 31.08 24.41 9.00
N GLY A 112 32.09 24.51 9.81
CA GLY A 112 32.65 25.81 10.14
C GLY A 112 33.99 25.78 10.84
N ASN A 113 34.62 26.94 10.85
CA ASN A 113 35.84 27.21 11.56
C ASN A 113 35.53 27.87 12.91
N ILE A 114 35.80 27.19 14.02
CA ILE A 114 35.70 27.75 15.36
C ILE A 114 36.85 28.75 15.56
N THR A 115 38.06 28.32 15.10
CA THR A 115 39.24 29.18 15.00
C THR A 115 39.92 28.90 13.65
N LYS A 116 41.05 29.55 13.38
CA LYS A 116 41.84 29.29 12.17
C LYS A 116 42.37 27.83 12.09
N ASP A 117 42.52 27.19 13.24
CA ASP A 117 43.11 25.83 13.36
C ASP A 117 42.08 24.77 13.81
N LEU A 118 40.90 25.17 14.26
CA LEU A 118 39.84 24.30 14.77
C LEU A 118 38.58 24.39 13.89
N THR A 119 38.18 23.24 13.33
CA THR A 119 37.00 23.13 12.49
C THR A 119 36.01 22.14 13.07
N PHE A 120 34.72 22.34 12.78
CA PHE A 120 33.67 21.38 13.08
C PHE A 120 32.84 21.08 11.85
N GLU A 121 32.31 19.87 11.81
CA GLU A 121 31.34 19.38 10.83
C GLU A 121 30.21 18.72 11.62
N LEU A 122 28.96 19.11 11.33
CA LEU A 122 27.75 18.52 11.92
C LEU A 122 26.81 18.14 10.79
N ASN A 123 26.48 16.85 10.70
CA ASN A 123 25.51 16.35 9.77
C ASN A 123 24.37 15.68 10.57
N ILE A 124 23.15 16.09 10.31
CA ILE A 124 21.95 15.55 10.91
C ILE A 124 21.01 15.18 9.77
N SER A 125 20.46 13.99 9.80
CA SER A 125 19.38 13.58 8.93
C SER A 125 18.38 12.73 9.70
N GLY A 126 17.15 12.70 9.21
CA GLY A 126 16.15 11.83 9.76
C GLY A 126 14.89 11.84 8.93
N PHE A 127 14.07 10.84 9.15
CA PHE A 127 12.75 10.79 8.55
C PHE A 127 11.73 10.15 9.50
N TYR A 128 10.49 10.50 9.22
CA TYR A 128 9.30 9.82 9.68
C TYR A 128 8.56 9.27 8.48
N GLU A 129 8.17 8.01 8.50
CA GLU A 129 7.29 7.44 7.50
C GLU A 129 6.13 6.68 8.15
N GLU A 130 4.98 6.74 7.49
CA GLU A 130 3.78 6.04 7.87
C GLU A 130 3.21 5.29 6.65
N LYS A 131 2.92 4.01 6.85
CA LYS A 131 2.25 3.16 5.87
C LYS A 131 0.95 2.69 6.46
N ASN A 132 -0.14 2.91 5.72
CA ASN A 132 -1.46 2.44 6.11
C ASN A 132 -1.95 1.37 5.15
N TRP A 133 -2.55 0.34 5.71
CA TRP A 133 -3.20 -0.74 5.00
C TRP A 133 -4.56 -1.07 5.61
N PRO A 134 -5.51 -1.70 4.87
CA PRO A 134 -6.68 -2.34 5.46
C PRO A 134 -6.29 -3.37 6.52
N GLY A 135 -7.20 -3.70 7.41
CA GLY A 135 -6.99 -4.63 8.51
C GLY A 135 -6.82 -6.09 8.09
N ILE A 136 -6.02 -6.32 7.05
CA ILE A 136 -5.72 -7.67 6.57
C ILE A 136 -4.58 -8.21 7.40
N SER A 137 -4.74 -9.40 7.98
CA SER A 137 -3.62 -10.07 8.61
C SER A 137 -2.50 -10.33 7.60
N THR A 138 -1.29 -9.82 7.87
CA THR A 138 -0.10 -10.10 7.03
C THR A 138 0.31 -11.57 7.08
N SER A 139 -0.15 -12.30 8.10
CA SER A 139 -0.04 -13.76 8.22
C SER A 139 -1.21 -14.49 7.56
N ALA A 140 -2.21 -13.75 7.07
CA ALA A 140 -3.33 -14.34 6.37
C ALA A 140 -2.86 -14.99 5.08
N GLN A 141 -3.39 -16.18 4.84
CA GLN A 141 -3.17 -16.89 3.60
C GLN A 141 -3.56 -15.99 2.42
N ALA A 142 -2.98 -16.25 1.27
CA ALA A 142 -3.24 -15.54 0.01
C ALA A 142 -4.73 -15.27 -0.26
N GLU A 143 -5.59 -16.12 0.24
CA GLU A 143 -7.05 -16.07 0.13
C GLU A 143 -7.70 -14.84 0.82
N GLN A 144 -7.02 -14.19 1.76
CA GLN A 144 -7.52 -12.99 2.46
C GLN A 144 -6.99 -11.68 1.85
N ASN A 145 -6.14 -11.76 0.85
CA ASN A 145 -5.64 -10.58 0.16
C ASN A 145 -6.70 -10.05 -0.82
N PRO A 146 -7.19 -8.81 -0.67
CA PRO A 146 -8.24 -8.26 -1.52
C PRO A 146 -7.85 -8.16 -3.00
N ILE A 147 -6.57 -8.08 -3.32
CA ILE A 147 -6.07 -8.13 -4.70
C ILE A 147 -6.33 -9.49 -5.31
N GLN A 148 -5.98 -10.56 -4.60
CA GLN A 148 -6.23 -11.92 -5.06
C GLN A 148 -7.71 -12.25 -5.06
N GLN A 149 -8.44 -11.82 -4.03
CA GLN A 149 -9.89 -11.96 -3.99
C GLN A 149 -10.55 -11.32 -5.21
N ALA A 150 -10.10 -10.13 -5.62
CA ALA A 150 -10.65 -9.45 -6.80
C ALA A 150 -10.42 -10.22 -8.11
N VAL A 151 -9.31 -10.97 -8.20
CA VAL A 151 -8.97 -11.79 -9.38
C VAL A 151 -9.74 -13.11 -9.37
N TYR A 152 -9.95 -13.70 -8.19
CA TYR A 152 -10.59 -15.03 -8.07
C TYR A 152 -12.11 -14.97 -7.90
N SER A 153 -12.69 -13.82 -7.56
CA SER A 153 -14.13 -13.70 -7.39
C SER A 153 -14.87 -13.86 -8.71
N ALA A 154 -15.88 -14.70 -8.71
CA ALA A 154 -16.70 -14.94 -9.89
C ALA A 154 -17.49 -13.67 -10.28
N PRO A 155 -17.50 -13.27 -11.56
CA PRO A 155 -18.17 -12.04 -12.00
C PRO A 155 -19.69 -12.06 -11.87
N ILE A 156 -20.27 -13.24 -11.73
CA ILE A 156 -21.72 -13.41 -11.56
C ILE A 156 -22.21 -13.03 -10.14
N ILE A 157 -21.32 -12.77 -9.22
CA ILE A 157 -21.64 -12.41 -7.85
C ILE A 157 -21.82 -10.88 -7.75
N PRO A 158 -22.94 -10.38 -7.24
CA PRO A 158 -23.14 -8.96 -7.04
C PRO A 158 -22.32 -8.44 -5.86
N ILE A 159 -22.05 -7.14 -5.80
CA ILE A 159 -21.31 -6.51 -4.69
C ILE A 159 -22.10 -6.61 -3.39
N TYR A 160 -23.41 -6.41 -3.48
CA TYR A 160 -24.32 -6.41 -2.34
C TYR A 160 -25.46 -7.38 -2.56
N TYR A 161 -25.85 -8.07 -1.50
CA TYR A 161 -27.07 -8.87 -1.41
C TYR A 161 -27.76 -8.60 -0.08
N GLN A 162 -29.04 -8.24 -0.13
CA GLN A 162 -29.85 -7.87 1.05
C GLN A 162 -29.20 -6.78 1.94
N GLY A 163 -28.52 -5.82 1.33
CA GLY A 163 -27.89 -4.71 2.04
C GLY A 163 -26.50 -4.96 2.61
N GLU A 164 -26.03 -6.18 2.57
CA GLU A 164 -24.70 -6.57 3.04
C GLU A 164 -23.75 -6.91 1.88
N TYR A 165 -22.44 -6.82 2.12
CA TYR A 165 -21.46 -7.28 1.13
C TYR A 165 -21.63 -8.77 0.88
N THR A 166 -21.56 -9.12 -0.39
CA THR A 166 -21.62 -10.52 -0.82
C THR A 166 -20.24 -11.16 -0.69
N ALA A 167 -20.22 -12.38 -0.25
CA ALA A 167 -19.01 -13.18 -0.23
C ALA A 167 -19.19 -14.50 -0.96
N TRP A 168 -18.16 -14.89 -1.69
CA TRP A 168 -18.14 -16.15 -2.39
C TRP A 168 -17.46 -17.22 -1.55
N ILE A 169 -18.08 -18.40 -1.51
CA ILE A 169 -17.48 -19.61 -0.95
C ILE A 169 -16.91 -20.39 -2.10
N GLY A 170 -15.58 -20.36 -2.26
CA GLY A 170 -14.91 -21.18 -3.28
C GLY A 170 -15.11 -22.67 -3.04
N SER A 171 -15.20 -23.44 -4.10
CA SER A 171 -15.29 -24.91 -4.03
C SER A 171 -14.07 -25.45 -3.27
N GLY A 172 -14.31 -26.08 -2.12
CA GLY A 172 -13.26 -26.65 -1.27
C GLY A 172 -12.57 -25.68 -0.29
N SER A 173 -12.96 -24.41 -0.25
CA SER A 173 -12.47 -23.45 0.74
C SER A 173 -13.50 -23.20 1.82
N SER A 174 -13.06 -23.15 3.07
CA SER A 174 -13.88 -22.73 4.22
C SER A 174 -13.91 -21.20 4.39
N THR A 175 -13.19 -20.46 3.57
CA THR A 175 -13.04 -19.02 3.70
C THR A 175 -13.98 -18.28 2.76
N THR A 176 -14.78 -17.43 3.35
CA THR A 176 -15.71 -16.55 2.66
C THR A 176 -14.95 -15.30 2.24
N GLN A 177 -15.00 -14.95 0.97
CA GLN A 177 -14.18 -13.87 0.41
C GLN A 177 -15.06 -12.75 -0.12
N SER A 178 -14.81 -11.53 0.34
CA SER A 178 -15.40 -10.29 -0.17
C SER A 178 -14.33 -9.21 -0.27
N PRO A 179 -13.78 -8.96 -1.46
CA PRO A 179 -12.66 -8.01 -1.58
C PRO A 179 -13.00 -6.62 -1.07
N LEU A 180 -14.20 -6.11 -1.35
CA LEU A 180 -14.62 -4.78 -0.89
C LEU A 180 -14.91 -4.73 0.60
N ALA A 181 -15.52 -5.78 1.18
CA ALA A 181 -15.72 -5.86 2.62
C ALA A 181 -14.37 -5.92 3.35
N THR A 182 -13.43 -6.68 2.83
CA THR A 182 -12.05 -6.73 3.37
C THR A 182 -11.41 -5.34 3.35
N LEU A 183 -11.49 -4.63 2.23
CA LEU A 183 -10.88 -3.29 2.10
C LEU A 183 -11.50 -2.24 3.01
N ARG A 184 -12.81 -2.31 3.26
CA ARG A 184 -13.55 -1.24 3.92
C ARG A 184 -13.88 -1.52 5.37
N ASN A 185 -14.07 -2.79 5.74
CA ASN A 185 -14.62 -3.19 7.04
C ASN A 185 -13.66 -4.01 7.90
N SER A 186 -12.49 -4.42 7.40
CA SER A 186 -11.57 -5.27 8.17
C SER A 186 -10.77 -4.54 9.24
N GLY A 187 -10.89 -3.21 9.34
CA GLY A 187 -10.08 -2.38 10.23
C GLY A 187 -8.88 -1.75 9.53
N PHE A 188 -7.77 -1.63 10.24
CA PHE A 188 -6.56 -1.02 9.67
C PHE A 188 -5.28 -1.68 10.21
N GLN A 189 -4.21 -1.53 9.45
CA GLN A 189 -2.83 -1.77 9.86
C GLN A 189 -2.01 -0.53 9.53
N LYS A 190 -1.21 -0.08 10.50
CA LYS A 190 -0.37 1.10 10.40
C LYS A 190 1.03 0.74 10.83
N ASN A 191 2.01 0.93 9.94
CA ASN A 191 3.42 0.86 10.27
C ASN A 191 3.99 2.27 10.29
N GLN A 192 4.60 2.65 11.40
CA GLN A 192 5.28 3.94 11.59
C GLN A 192 6.76 3.68 11.82
N ARG A 193 7.63 4.40 11.12
CA ARG A 193 9.06 4.31 11.29
C ARG A 193 9.68 5.68 11.43
N HIS A 194 10.53 5.80 12.44
CA HIS A 194 11.36 6.97 12.70
C HIS A 194 12.81 6.57 12.55
N GLU A 195 13.58 7.42 11.90
CA GLU A 195 15.03 7.25 11.81
C GLU A 195 15.71 8.60 12.04
N PHE A 196 16.78 8.58 12.79
CA PHE A 196 17.61 9.74 13.05
C PHE A 196 19.07 9.34 12.98
N ASP A 197 19.84 10.08 12.18
CA ASP A 197 21.28 9.93 12.00
C ASP A 197 21.96 11.25 12.32
N GLY A 198 22.99 11.18 13.15
CA GLY A 198 23.78 12.32 13.54
C GLY A 198 25.28 12.02 13.49
N THR A 199 26.02 12.86 12.82
CA THR A 199 27.50 12.78 12.80
C THR A 199 28.06 14.14 13.18
N MET A 200 28.94 14.17 14.17
CA MET A 200 29.71 15.34 14.55
C MET A 200 31.19 15.02 14.43
N LYS A 201 31.96 15.92 13.81
CA LYS A 201 33.39 15.81 13.69
C LYS A 201 34.05 17.12 14.06
N ILE A 202 35.05 17.07 14.91
CA ILE A 202 35.89 18.19 15.28
C ILE A 202 37.32 17.86 14.82
N SER A 203 37.99 18.81 14.19
CA SER A 203 39.33 18.63 13.67
C SER A 203 40.21 19.81 14.08
N TYR A 204 41.39 19.50 14.57
CA TYR A 204 42.39 20.49 14.97
C TYR A 204 43.69 20.31 14.16
N ALA A 205 44.10 21.36 13.48
CA ALA A 205 45.36 21.44 12.78
C ALA A 205 46.41 22.03 13.73
N PHE A 206 47.50 21.28 13.95
CA PHE A 206 48.56 21.72 14.88
C PHE A 206 49.45 22.80 14.24
N PRO A 207 49.41 24.06 14.67
CA PRO A 207 50.14 25.13 14.01
C PRO A 207 51.66 24.99 14.06
N TRP A 208 52.14 24.29 15.10
CA TRP A 208 53.58 24.07 15.33
C TRP A 208 54.12 22.80 14.64
N VAL A 209 53.25 21.95 14.05
CA VAL A 209 53.69 20.76 13.30
C VAL A 209 53.05 20.78 11.94
N LYS A 210 53.77 21.23 10.93
CA LYS A 210 53.21 21.38 9.56
C LYS A 210 52.65 20.07 9.03
N GLY A 211 51.39 20.10 8.65
CA GLY A 211 50.68 18.97 8.06
C GLY A 211 50.07 17.99 9.08
N LEU A 212 50.25 18.18 10.39
CA LEU A 212 49.63 17.35 11.41
C LEU A 212 48.21 17.84 11.71
N LYS A 213 47.21 16.96 11.59
CA LYS A 213 45.82 17.20 11.94
C LYS A 213 45.28 16.03 12.78
N ALA A 214 44.62 16.32 13.88
CA ALA A 214 43.86 15.34 14.64
C ALA A 214 42.36 15.60 14.44
N SER A 215 41.56 14.53 14.41
CA SER A 215 40.12 14.61 14.28
C SER A 215 39.45 13.64 15.25
N LEU A 216 38.38 14.10 15.89
CA LEU A 216 37.47 13.30 16.70
C LEU A 216 36.10 13.31 16.02
N GLY A 217 35.52 12.13 15.78
CA GLY A 217 34.21 11.96 15.24
C GLY A 217 33.30 11.25 16.23
N LEU A 218 32.04 11.69 16.32
CA LEU A 218 30.95 11.06 17.05
C LEU A 218 29.85 10.76 16.05
N VAL A 219 29.28 9.56 16.17
CA VAL A 219 28.15 9.12 15.35
C VAL A 219 27.06 8.63 16.29
N TYR A 220 25.84 9.03 16.01
CA TYR A 220 24.65 8.56 16.70
C TYR A 220 23.56 8.27 15.70
N ASP A 221 23.18 7.01 15.58
CA ASP A 221 22.15 6.53 14.69
C ASP A 221 21.10 5.79 15.52
N THR A 222 19.82 6.04 15.24
CA THR A 222 18.72 5.36 15.88
C THR A 222 17.57 5.16 14.91
N SER A 223 16.94 4.00 15.01
CA SER A 223 15.76 3.65 14.25
C SER A 223 14.72 3.04 15.19
N TYR A 224 13.48 3.50 15.06
CA TYR A 224 12.34 2.98 15.78
C TYR A 224 11.22 2.66 14.81
N SER A 225 10.61 1.48 14.91
CA SER A 225 9.46 1.07 14.11
C SER A 225 8.36 0.57 15.03
N GLU A 226 7.14 0.97 14.74
CA GLU A 226 5.94 0.59 15.47
C GLU A 226 4.88 0.10 14.48
N ASP A 227 4.33 -1.09 14.76
CA ASP A 227 3.23 -1.67 14.02
C ASP A 227 1.97 -1.64 14.88
N ASN A 228 0.98 -0.89 14.44
CA ASN A 228 -0.32 -0.79 15.07
C ASN A 228 -1.38 -1.38 14.15
N GLY A 229 -2.23 -2.25 14.68
CA GLY A 229 -3.30 -2.85 13.88
C GLY A 229 -4.56 -3.07 14.71
N PHE A 230 -5.68 -2.87 14.06
CA PHE A 230 -6.98 -3.18 14.61
C PHE A 230 -7.77 -3.98 13.58
N LEU A 231 -7.96 -5.27 13.86
CA LEU A 231 -8.71 -6.17 13.01
C LEU A 231 -10.16 -6.19 13.47
N VAL A 232 -11.08 -5.94 12.56
CA VAL A 232 -12.52 -5.97 12.80
C VAL A 232 -13.12 -7.14 12.05
N GLY A 233 -13.88 -7.97 12.76
CA GLY A 233 -14.75 -8.95 12.14
C GLY A 233 -15.92 -8.23 11.46
N TYR A 234 -16.26 -8.61 10.26
CA TYR A 234 -17.36 -8.03 9.51
C TYR A 234 -18.30 -9.13 8.99
N ASN A 235 -19.58 -8.77 8.86
CA ASN A 235 -20.58 -9.67 8.31
C ASN A 235 -20.57 -9.59 6.79
N VAL A 236 -20.80 -10.72 6.15
CA VAL A 236 -21.01 -10.85 4.72
C VAL A 236 -22.12 -11.85 4.46
N ASN A 237 -22.93 -11.64 3.45
CA ASN A 237 -23.88 -12.65 2.98
C ASN A 237 -23.12 -13.68 2.14
N ALA A 238 -22.93 -14.85 2.72
CA ALA A 238 -22.32 -15.98 2.03
C ALA A 238 -23.29 -16.48 0.95
N TYR A 239 -22.79 -16.55 -0.26
CA TYR A 239 -23.52 -16.98 -1.42
C TYR A 239 -22.92 -18.28 -1.94
N SER A 240 -23.73 -19.33 -1.98
CA SER A 240 -23.39 -20.54 -2.73
C SER A 240 -24.21 -20.54 -4.02
N ALA A 241 -23.51 -20.49 -5.14
CA ALA A 241 -24.12 -20.62 -6.47
C ALA A 241 -24.51 -22.07 -6.72
#